data_08a941708f1b92e02b63c0825d17468f
#
_entry.id   08a941708f1b92e02b63c0825d17468f
#
_cell.length_a   1.000
_cell.length_b   1.000
_cell.length_c   1.000
_cell.angle_alpha   90.00
_cell.angle_beta   90.00
_cell.angle_gamma   90.00
#
_symmetry.space_group_name_H-M   'P 1'
#
loop_
_entity.id
_entity.type
_entity.pdbx_description
1 polymer ?
#
loop_
_entity_poly.entity_id
_entity_poly.type
_entity_poly.pdbx_seq_one_letter_code
_entity_poly.pdbx_strand_id
1 'polypeptide(L)'
;PFGKAYLSPILDMFNGEVIAWDLSTSANNQQIRKMLQRAFSKHKNLEGLIFHSDQGWQYQHRQFSEKLKQKGIIQSMSPKGNCLDNSVIESFFGTLKRECFYGREKEFLTFKQLHKAIANYIYYYNHKRIKDRIKWMSPIKFRETFISNYN
;
A
#
# COMPACT_ATOMS: atom_id res chain seq x y z
N PRO A 1 4.71 -12.42 21.16
CA PRO A 1 6.12 -12.75 21.24
C PRO A 1 7.05 -11.67 20.69
N PHE A 2 6.77 -11.04 19.51
CA PHE A 2 7.61 -9.98 18.93
C PHE A 2 6.99 -8.56 19.05
N GLY A 3 5.90 -8.42 19.80
CA GLY A 3 5.24 -7.13 20.06
C GLY A 3 4.39 -6.62 18.91
N LYS A 4 4.50 -5.32 18.61
CA LYS A 4 3.73 -4.67 17.55
C LYS A 4 4.45 -4.74 16.21
N ALA A 5 3.68 -4.85 15.13
CA ALA A 5 4.16 -4.72 13.76
C ALA A 5 3.35 -3.64 13.03
N TYR A 6 4.03 -2.86 12.20
CA TYR A 6 3.46 -1.75 11.43
C TYR A 6 3.61 -2.03 9.95
N LEU A 7 2.49 -2.13 9.25
CA LEU A 7 2.45 -2.29 7.80
C LEU A 7 2.14 -0.93 7.16
N SER A 8 2.98 -0.53 6.22
CA SER A 8 2.80 0.70 5.42
C SER A 8 2.69 0.32 3.95
N PRO A 9 1.49 0.26 3.36
CA PRO A 9 1.28 0.00 1.94
C PRO A 9 1.09 1.29 1.15
N ILE A 10 1.44 1.24 -0.14
CA ILE A 10 0.99 2.20 -1.16
C ILE A 10 0.06 1.46 -2.11
N LEU A 11 -1.16 1.96 -2.27
CA LEU A 11 -2.16 1.41 -3.17
C LEU A 11 -2.37 2.31 -4.38
N ASP A 12 -2.50 1.70 -5.55
CA ASP A 12 -2.98 2.39 -6.74
C ASP A 12 -4.51 2.45 -6.71
N MET A 13 -5.05 3.67 -6.72
CA MET A 13 -6.50 3.89 -6.70
C MET A 13 -7.21 3.44 -7.98
N PHE A 14 -6.48 3.29 -9.09
CA PHE A 14 -7.03 2.84 -10.37
C PHE A 14 -7.55 1.40 -10.30
N ASN A 15 -6.73 0.47 -9.79
CA ASN A 15 -7.05 -0.96 -9.78
C ASN A 15 -7.00 -1.59 -8.38
N GLY A 16 -6.58 -0.84 -7.35
CA GLY A 16 -6.42 -1.32 -5.99
C GLY A 16 -5.17 -2.17 -5.76
N GLU A 17 -4.22 -2.16 -6.70
CA GLU A 17 -2.95 -2.87 -6.55
C GLU A 17 -2.11 -2.31 -5.41
N VAL A 18 -1.54 -3.18 -4.60
CA VAL A 18 -0.49 -2.79 -3.64
C VAL A 18 0.82 -2.63 -4.40
N ILE A 19 1.17 -1.38 -4.71
CA ILE A 19 2.37 -1.03 -5.50
C ILE A 19 3.65 -1.30 -4.74
N ALA A 20 3.67 -0.92 -3.47
CA ALA A 20 4.79 -1.14 -2.56
C ALA A 20 4.28 -1.26 -1.13
N TRP A 21 5.07 -1.90 -0.29
CA TRP A 21 4.77 -2.03 1.13
C TRP A 21 6.06 -2.23 1.93
N ASP A 22 5.99 -1.92 3.20
CA ASP A 22 7.02 -2.25 4.17
C ASP A 22 6.39 -2.67 5.48
N LEU A 23 6.98 -3.69 6.14
CA LEU A 23 6.60 -4.15 7.46
C LEU A 23 7.76 -3.91 8.41
N SER A 24 7.49 -3.26 9.55
CA SER A 24 8.50 -2.92 10.55
C SER A 24 7.98 -3.16 11.97
N THR A 25 8.87 -3.36 12.91
CA THR A 25 8.54 -3.43 14.35
C THR A 25 8.42 -2.05 15.00
N SER A 26 8.78 -0.99 14.28
CA SER A 26 8.64 0.41 14.73
C SER A 26 8.14 1.30 13.60
N ALA A 27 7.16 2.16 13.89
CA ALA A 27 6.73 3.19 12.95
C ALA A 27 7.76 4.33 12.93
N ASN A 28 8.53 4.44 11.84
CA ASN A 28 9.55 5.47 11.69
C ASN A 28 9.70 5.94 10.23
N ASN A 29 10.43 7.05 10.05
CA ASN A 29 10.68 7.62 8.73
C ASN A 29 11.46 6.68 7.79
N GLN A 30 12.27 5.78 8.33
CA GLN A 30 13.03 4.84 7.53
C GLN A 30 12.11 3.83 6.82
N GLN A 31 11.04 3.40 7.48
CA GLN A 31 10.02 2.55 6.89
C GLN A 31 9.40 3.22 5.65
N ILE A 32 8.97 4.47 5.80
CA ILE A 32 8.35 5.22 4.70
C ILE A 32 9.33 5.45 3.54
N ARG A 33 10.59 5.76 3.86
CA ARG A 33 11.64 5.93 2.82
C ARG A 33 11.86 4.66 2.01
N LYS A 34 11.96 3.50 2.66
CA LYS A 34 12.12 2.19 1.98
C LYS A 34 10.92 1.87 1.09
N MET A 35 9.72 2.12 1.58
CA MET A 35 8.49 1.91 0.85
C MET A 35 8.44 2.78 -0.42
N LEU A 36 8.73 4.09 -0.32
CA LEU A 36 8.79 5.01 -1.46
C LEU A 36 9.86 4.60 -2.47
N GLN A 37 11.03 4.20 -2.00
CA GLN A 37 12.12 3.75 -2.85
C GLN A 37 11.71 2.54 -3.70
N ARG A 38 11.00 1.58 -3.09
CA ARG A 38 10.42 0.43 -3.80
C ARG A 38 9.37 0.84 -4.83
N ALA A 39 8.50 1.77 -4.49
CA ALA A 39 7.49 2.29 -5.41
C ALA A 39 8.14 2.98 -6.61
N PHE A 40 9.10 3.88 -6.38
CA PHE A 40 9.78 4.63 -7.43
C PHE A 40 10.70 3.78 -8.31
N SER A 41 11.20 2.65 -7.82
CA SER A 41 11.97 1.72 -8.65
C SER A 41 11.13 1.00 -9.70
N LYS A 42 9.85 0.79 -9.41
CA LYS A 42 8.91 0.09 -10.30
C LYS A 42 8.28 1.01 -11.35
N HIS A 43 8.09 2.28 -11.02
CA HIS A 43 7.36 3.25 -11.85
C HIS A 43 8.26 4.47 -12.10
N LYS A 44 8.71 4.63 -13.35
CA LYS A 44 9.69 5.67 -13.71
C LYS A 44 9.07 7.01 -14.04
N ASN A 45 7.90 7.02 -14.66
CA ASN A 45 7.20 8.27 -15.00
C ASN A 45 6.09 8.52 -13.98
N LEU A 46 6.35 9.41 -13.04
CA LEU A 46 5.45 9.74 -11.93
C LEU A 46 5.03 11.21 -11.95
N GLU A 47 5.37 11.95 -13.01
CA GLU A 47 5.02 13.36 -13.13
C GLU A 47 3.52 13.54 -13.20
N GLY A 48 3.00 14.44 -12.37
CA GLY A 48 1.57 14.70 -12.26
C GLY A 48 0.78 13.68 -11.42
N LEU A 49 1.44 12.60 -10.94
CA LEU A 49 0.78 11.65 -10.04
C LEU A 49 0.39 12.34 -8.73
N ILE A 50 -0.83 12.06 -8.26
CA ILE A 50 -1.27 12.52 -6.94
C ILE A 50 -0.98 11.43 -5.91
N PHE A 51 -0.15 11.76 -4.92
CA PHE A 51 0.08 10.92 -3.74
C PHE A 51 -0.80 11.41 -2.58
N HIS A 52 -1.84 10.63 -2.26
CA HIS A 52 -2.78 10.97 -1.20
C HIS A 52 -2.47 10.20 0.09
N SER A 53 -2.49 10.88 1.23
CA SER A 53 -2.31 10.29 2.55
C SER A 53 -3.19 10.97 3.60
N ASP A 54 -3.26 10.38 4.80
CA ASP A 54 -3.73 11.10 5.97
C ASP A 54 -2.71 12.16 6.44
N GLN A 55 -3.02 12.87 7.51
CA GLN A 55 -2.12 13.86 8.12
C GLN A 55 -1.16 13.24 9.14
N GLY A 56 -0.78 11.97 8.98
CA GLY A 56 0.23 11.34 9.82
C GLY A 56 1.53 12.14 9.81
N TRP A 57 2.19 12.24 10.98
CA TRP A 57 3.42 13.04 11.13
C TRP A 57 4.52 12.68 10.14
N GLN A 58 4.63 11.40 9.75
CA GLN A 58 5.60 10.91 8.77
C GLN A 58 5.39 11.50 7.37
N TYR A 59 4.15 11.81 6.98
CA TYR A 59 3.81 12.39 5.68
C TYR A 59 3.92 13.92 5.66
N GLN A 60 3.92 14.56 6.82
CA GLN A 60 4.13 16.00 6.98
C GLN A 60 5.61 16.39 7.02
N HIS A 61 6.51 15.40 7.06
CA HIS A 61 7.94 15.65 7.16
C HIS A 61 8.49 16.26 5.87
N ARG A 62 9.27 17.35 6.00
CA ARG A 62 9.83 18.10 4.86
C ARG A 62 10.57 17.19 3.87
N GLN A 63 11.40 16.27 4.35
CA GLN A 63 12.15 15.35 3.50
C GLN A 63 11.23 14.43 2.66
N PHE A 64 10.07 14.08 3.17
CA PHE A 64 9.08 13.32 2.42
C PHE A 64 8.49 14.16 1.28
N SER A 65 8.02 15.36 1.59
CA SER A 65 7.46 16.29 0.60
C SER A 65 8.47 16.66 -0.48
N GLU A 66 9.73 16.89 -0.12
CA GLU A 66 10.81 17.19 -1.08
C GLU A 66 11.06 16.02 -2.05
N LYS A 67 11.04 14.78 -1.57
CA LYS A 67 11.19 13.60 -2.43
C LYS A 67 10.05 13.44 -3.44
N LEU A 68 8.81 13.68 -3.03
CA LEU A 68 7.68 13.66 -3.93
C LEU A 68 7.82 14.76 -5.00
N LYS A 69 8.16 15.98 -4.58
CA LYS A 69 8.34 17.11 -5.47
C LYS A 69 9.45 16.87 -6.52
N GLN A 70 10.58 16.28 -6.12
CA GLN A 70 11.67 15.93 -7.04
C GLN A 70 11.24 14.95 -8.13
N LYS A 71 10.20 14.16 -7.90
CA LYS A 71 9.61 13.22 -8.87
C LYS A 71 8.44 13.79 -9.65
N GLY A 72 8.10 15.07 -9.45
CA GLY A 72 6.92 15.70 -10.05
C GLY A 72 5.60 15.21 -9.48
N ILE A 73 5.61 14.57 -8.31
CA ILE A 73 4.42 14.04 -7.63
C ILE A 73 3.76 15.15 -6.82
N ILE A 74 2.45 15.24 -6.95
CA ILE A 74 1.62 16.19 -6.20
C ILE A 74 1.20 15.53 -4.88
N GLN A 75 1.58 16.13 -3.75
CA GLN A 75 1.15 15.66 -2.44
C GLN A 75 -0.23 16.18 -2.10
N SER A 76 -1.12 15.26 -1.69
CA SER A 76 -2.47 15.57 -1.21
C SER A 76 -2.68 14.92 0.16
N MET A 77 -3.38 15.60 1.05
CA MET A 77 -3.68 15.09 2.40
C MET A 77 -5.17 15.26 2.71
N SER A 78 -5.76 14.24 3.35
CA SER A 78 -7.11 14.34 3.89
C SER A 78 -7.18 15.39 5.00
N PRO A 79 -8.26 16.16 5.09
CA PRO A 79 -8.53 16.97 6.29
C PRO A 79 -8.55 16.10 7.54
N LYS A 80 -8.09 16.67 8.67
CA LYS A 80 -8.06 15.96 9.95
C LYS A 80 -9.48 15.47 10.31
N GLY A 81 -9.61 14.15 10.54
CA GLY A 81 -10.88 13.52 10.92
C GLY A 81 -11.79 13.13 9.75
N ASN A 82 -11.38 13.31 8.49
CA ASN A 82 -12.13 12.85 7.33
C ASN A 82 -11.73 11.41 6.95
N CYS A 83 -12.49 10.42 7.45
CA CYS A 83 -12.24 9.00 7.19
C CYS A 83 -12.61 8.55 5.76
N LEU A 84 -13.50 9.26 5.06
CA LEU A 84 -13.99 8.86 3.74
C LEU A 84 -12.90 8.86 2.68
N ASP A 85 -11.96 9.79 2.76
CA ASP A 85 -10.86 9.92 1.81
C ASP A 85 -9.83 8.77 1.92
N ASN A 86 -9.87 8.00 3.03
CA ASN A 86 -8.97 6.87 3.28
C ASN A 86 -9.67 5.50 3.15
N SER A 87 -10.89 5.48 2.63
CA SER A 87 -11.72 4.26 2.55
C SER A 87 -11.06 3.10 1.79
N VAL A 88 -10.28 3.39 0.77
CA VAL A 88 -9.60 2.36 -0.04
C VAL A 88 -8.54 1.63 0.79
N ILE A 89 -7.72 2.37 1.52
CA ILE A 89 -6.68 1.77 2.36
C ILE A 89 -7.27 1.07 3.59
N GLU A 90 -8.32 1.62 4.17
CA GLU A 90 -9.07 0.98 5.27
C GLU A 90 -9.71 -0.33 4.83
N SER A 91 -10.30 -0.37 3.63
CA SER A 91 -10.86 -1.58 3.03
C SER A 91 -9.77 -2.64 2.80
N PHE A 92 -8.59 -2.24 2.32
CA PHE A 92 -7.45 -3.14 2.17
C PHE A 92 -7.03 -3.74 3.52
N PHE A 93 -6.83 -2.92 4.55
CA PHE A 93 -6.45 -3.40 5.87
C PHE A 93 -7.51 -4.32 6.48
N GLY A 94 -8.79 -3.98 6.35
CA GLY A 94 -9.89 -4.83 6.81
C GLY A 94 -9.87 -6.20 6.13
N THR A 95 -9.64 -6.25 4.84
CA THR A 95 -9.58 -7.48 4.06
C THR A 95 -8.34 -8.31 4.42
N LEU A 96 -7.17 -7.69 4.50
CA LEU A 96 -5.94 -8.35 4.92
C LEU A 96 -6.07 -8.96 6.32
N LYS A 97 -6.62 -8.23 7.27
CA LYS A 97 -6.82 -8.72 8.63
C LYS A 97 -7.75 -9.93 8.67
N ARG A 98 -8.87 -9.89 7.96
CA ARG A 98 -9.84 -11.00 7.92
C ARG A 98 -9.30 -12.24 7.24
N GLU A 99 -8.58 -12.06 6.13
CA GLU A 99 -8.15 -13.18 5.27
C GLU A 99 -6.78 -13.74 5.67
N CYS A 100 -5.91 -12.95 6.28
CA CYS A 100 -4.54 -13.34 6.58
C CYS A 100 -4.20 -13.44 8.06
N PHE A 101 -4.85 -12.67 8.93
CA PHE A 101 -4.41 -12.47 10.31
C PHE A 101 -5.38 -12.97 11.36
N TYR A 102 -6.65 -12.57 11.33
CA TYR A 102 -7.61 -12.91 12.39
C TYR A 102 -7.86 -14.42 12.49
N GLY A 103 -7.78 -14.94 13.72
CA GLY A 103 -7.89 -16.36 14.04
C GLY A 103 -6.60 -17.15 13.81
N ARG A 104 -5.57 -16.52 13.28
CA ARG A 104 -4.26 -17.13 13.00
C ARG A 104 -3.10 -16.48 13.73
N GLU A 105 -3.37 -15.59 14.69
CA GLU A 105 -2.35 -14.80 15.42
C GLU A 105 -1.32 -15.69 16.12
N LYS A 106 -1.74 -16.87 16.57
CA LYS A 106 -0.88 -17.85 17.24
C LYS A 106 0.11 -18.55 16.30
N GLU A 107 -0.11 -18.49 14.98
CA GLU A 107 0.78 -19.06 13.98
C GLU A 107 2.04 -18.20 13.76
N PHE A 108 1.97 -16.91 14.13
CA PHE A 108 3.05 -15.95 13.91
C PHE A 108 3.91 -15.80 15.18
N LEU A 109 4.80 -16.75 15.41
CA LEU A 109 5.69 -16.73 16.57
C LEU A 109 6.85 -15.75 16.39
N THR A 110 7.23 -15.46 15.16
CA THR A 110 8.34 -14.54 14.82
C THR A 110 7.89 -13.48 13.82
N PHE A 111 8.56 -12.34 13.84
CA PHE A 111 8.39 -11.27 12.86
C PHE A 111 8.62 -11.78 11.43
N LYS A 112 9.59 -12.68 11.23
CA LYS A 112 9.88 -13.26 9.92
C LYS A 112 8.71 -14.09 9.37
N GLN A 113 8.02 -14.86 10.23
CA GLN A 113 6.82 -15.62 9.84
C GLN A 113 5.69 -14.70 9.43
N LEU A 114 5.41 -13.64 10.20
CA LEU A 114 4.41 -12.64 9.85
C LEU A 114 4.76 -11.93 8.54
N HIS A 115 6.02 -11.51 8.37
CA HIS A 115 6.48 -10.86 7.14
C HIS A 115 6.24 -11.76 5.91
N LYS A 116 6.59 -13.03 6.00
CA LYS A 116 6.38 -14.02 4.92
C LYS A 116 4.90 -14.19 4.60
N ALA A 117 4.05 -14.30 5.61
CA ALA A 117 2.60 -14.43 5.42
C ALA A 117 2.00 -13.20 4.73
N ILE A 118 2.39 -12.00 5.15
CA ILE A 118 1.95 -10.75 4.51
C ILE A 118 2.46 -10.65 3.08
N ALA A 119 3.71 -11.01 2.81
CA ALA A 119 4.26 -11.02 1.44
C ALA A 119 3.49 -11.96 0.52
N ASN A 120 3.20 -13.17 0.97
CA ASN A 120 2.40 -14.15 0.22
C ASN A 120 0.96 -13.66 0.02
N TYR A 121 0.37 -13.05 1.03
CA TYR A 121 -0.99 -12.50 0.92
C TYR A 121 -1.06 -11.35 -0.07
N ILE A 122 -0.11 -10.41 -0.04
CA ILE A 122 -0.09 -9.27 -0.98
C ILE A 122 0.13 -9.76 -2.41
N TYR A 123 0.97 -10.77 -2.62
CA TYR A 123 1.10 -11.42 -3.92
C TYR A 123 -0.24 -12.00 -4.41
N TYR A 124 -0.93 -12.77 -3.58
CA TYR A 124 -2.27 -13.28 -3.87
C TYR A 124 -3.27 -12.16 -4.15
N TYR A 125 -3.27 -11.11 -3.34
CA TYR A 125 -4.16 -9.96 -3.47
C TYR A 125 -3.99 -9.25 -4.82
N ASN A 126 -2.76 -9.06 -5.26
CA ASN A 126 -2.45 -8.38 -6.51
C ASN A 126 -2.69 -9.25 -7.75
N HIS A 127 -2.38 -10.53 -7.69
CA HIS A 127 -2.33 -11.41 -8.88
C HIS A 127 -3.54 -12.34 -9.01
N LYS A 128 -4.20 -12.71 -7.91
CA LYS A 128 -5.20 -13.79 -7.90
C LYS A 128 -6.55 -13.38 -7.31
N ARG A 129 -6.56 -12.52 -6.28
CA ARG A 129 -7.79 -12.14 -5.61
C ARG A 129 -8.66 -11.28 -6.54
N ILE A 130 -9.83 -11.80 -6.91
CA ILE A 130 -10.79 -11.11 -7.77
C ILE A 130 -11.63 -10.09 -6.98
N LYS A 131 -12.07 -9.03 -7.66
CA LYS A 131 -12.92 -7.98 -7.11
C LYS A 131 -14.00 -7.59 -8.12
N ASP A 132 -15.23 -7.41 -7.65
CA ASP A 132 -16.37 -6.98 -8.45
C ASP A 132 -16.15 -5.63 -9.14
N ARG A 133 -15.59 -4.64 -8.40
CA ARG A 133 -15.30 -3.30 -8.89
C ARG A 133 -14.36 -3.24 -10.10
N ILE A 134 -13.57 -4.26 -10.31
CA ILE A 134 -12.65 -4.39 -11.45
C ILE A 134 -13.02 -5.60 -12.33
N LYS A 135 -14.32 -5.76 -12.58
CA LYS A 135 -14.88 -6.76 -13.48
C LYS A 135 -14.48 -8.20 -13.13
N TRP A 136 -14.46 -8.52 -11.85
CA TRP A 136 -14.08 -9.84 -11.32
C TRP A 136 -12.67 -10.29 -11.73
N MET A 137 -11.77 -9.34 -11.90
CA MET A 137 -10.35 -9.60 -12.15
C MET A 137 -9.52 -9.33 -10.90
N SER A 138 -8.28 -9.83 -10.88
CA SER A 138 -7.28 -9.34 -9.93
C SER A 138 -6.76 -7.96 -10.35
N PRO A 139 -6.20 -7.17 -9.43
CA PRO A 139 -5.66 -5.84 -9.74
C PRO A 139 -4.71 -5.81 -10.93
N ILE A 140 -3.72 -6.69 -10.95
CA ILE A 140 -2.75 -6.74 -12.06
C ILE A 140 -3.41 -7.15 -13.37
N LYS A 141 -4.28 -8.17 -13.34
CA LYS A 141 -5.00 -8.61 -14.55
C LYS A 141 -5.86 -7.51 -15.14
N PHE A 142 -6.54 -6.75 -14.29
CA PHE A 142 -7.35 -5.60 -14.73
C PHE A 142 -6.48 -4.53 -15.42
N ARG A 143 -5.32 -4.19 -14.83
CA ARG A 143 -4.37 -3.25 -15.45
C ARG A 143 -3.89 -3.71 -16.82
N GLU A 144 -3.47 -4.98 -16.94
CA GLU A 144 -3.00 -5.57 -18.19
C GLU A 144 -4.08 -5.53 -19.28
N THR A 145 -5.32 -5.90 -18.93
CA THR A 145 -6.45 -5.87 -19.84
C THR A 145 -6.79 -4.44 -20.27
N PHE A 146 -6.73 -3.47 -19.35
CA PHE A 146 -6.97 -2.07 -19.67
C PHE A 146 -5.92 -1.52 -20.64
N ILE A 147 -4.64 -1.74 -20.37
CA ILE A 147 -3.55 -1.29 -21.25
C ILE A 147 -3.66 -1.91 -22.65
N SER A 148 -3.98 -3.21 -22.74
CA SER A 148 -4.14 -3.92 -24.01
C SER A 148 -5.28 -3.39 -24.87
N ASN A 149 -6.32 -2.82 -24.26
CA ASN A 149 -7.48 -2.27 -24.99
C ASN A 149 -7.25 -0.84 -25.50
N TYR A 150 -6.20 -0.16 -25.04
CA TYR A 150 -5.92 1.24 -25.41
C TYR A 150 -4.60 1.43 -26.18
N ASN A 151 -3.88 0.34 -26.46
CA ASN A 151 -2.73 0.29 -27.36
C ASN A 151 -3.10 -0.40 -28.67
#